data_93b84a4c46f82cb3158367947594f203
#
_entry.id   93b84a4c46f82cb3158367947594f203
#
_cell.length_a   1.000
_cell.length_b   1.000
_cell.length_c   1.000
_cell.angle_alpha   90.00
_cell.angle_beta   90.00
_cell.angle_gamma   90.00
#
_symmetry.space_group_name_H-M   'P 1'
#
loop_
_entity.id
_entity.type
_entity.pdbx_description
1 polymer ?
#
loop_
_entity_poly.entity_id
_entity_poly.type
_entity_poly.pdbx_seq_one_letter_code
_entity_poly.pdbx_strand_id
1 'polypeptide(L)'
;MFAVIIGLSIGIGLPMQTAINSRLRNAFSSPLLSSMTSFTIGTIFLALVALLITHSLEIGVDLIKNQPWWIWVGGLLGVIYLTGNILLFPHLGGVQTVIMPIVGQIIMSMLIDNFGWFYSPTHALNIIRILGALLVLLGVFLAISAQKLFSARKEIISDNSLLQNSNRNSQWFWRIGGIVTGMFSASQTAINGHLGTVLNSAVKAAFVSFLIGSIALWIIVAVVEHGYHFSPAFNRKFPWWIWIGGLIGALFVLGNAYLVPLIGTGFTVVIVLLGQITGSMLVDQFGWFAAKRNPIVPLQVLGIILMVIGIVLIKLF
;
A
#
# COMPACT_ATOMS: atom_id res chain seq x y z
N MET A 1 -8.66 2.88 -20.87
CA MET A 1 -7.72 4.00 -20.72
C MET A 1 -7.89 4.72 -19.39
N PHE A 2 -9.11 5.17 -19.04
CA PHE A 2 -9.40 5.91 -17.79
C PHE A 2 -8.98 5.12 -16.51
N ALA A 3 -9.32 3.83 -16.41
CA ALA A 3 -8.92 2.99 -15.28
C ALA A 3 -7.40 2.91 -15.06
N VAL A 4 -6.60 2.88 -16.13
CA VAL A 4 -5.13 2.88 -16.04
C VAL A 4 -4.61 4.19 -15.45
N ILE A 5 -5.18 5.32 -15.89
CA ILE A 5 -4.81 6.65 -15.36
C ILE A 5 -5.13 6.74 -13.87
N ILE A 6 -6.32 6.28 -13.45
CA ILE A 6 -6.68 6.26 -12.02
C ILE A 6 -5.70 5.37 -11.25
N GLY A 7 -5.44 4.14 -11.70
CA GLY A 7 -4.55 3.21 -11.01
C GLY A 7 -3.13 3.74 -10.86
N LEU A 8 -2.57 4.35 -11.92
CA LEU A 8 -1.28 5.02 -11.86
C LEU A 8 -1.28 6.20 -10.87
N SER A 9 -2.32 7.05 -10.92
CA SER A 9 -2.42 8.24 -10.07
C SER A 9 -2.49 7.88 -8.59
N ILE A 10 -3.35 6.92 -8.21
CA ILE A 10 -3.44 6.46 -6.81
C ILE A 10 -2.17 5.75 -6.36
N GLY A 11 -1.51 5.02 -7.29
CA GLY A 11 -0.21 4.41 -7.04
C GLY A 11 0.85 5.45 -6.72
N ILE A 12 0.99 6.52 -7.54
CA ILE A 12 1.92 7.63 -7.33
C ILE A 12 1.71 8.30 -5.96
N GLY A 13 0.47 8.39 -5.51
CA GLY A 13 0.13 8.97 -4.20
C GLY A 13 0.71 8.19 -3.00
N LEU A 14 0.86 6.87 -3.09
CA LEU A 14 1.27 6.02 -1.96
C LEU A 14 2.66 6.37 -1.39
N PRO A 15 3.73 6.54 -2.18
CA PRO A 15 5.03 7.00 -1.67
C PRO A 15 4.97 8.39 -1.07
N MET A 16 4.14 9.29 -1.63
CA MET A 16 3.91 10.61 -1.04
C MET A 16 3.27 10.48 0.34
N GLN A 17 2.21 9.67 0.47
CA GLN A 17 1.59 9.34 1.76
C GLN A 17 2.63 8.79 2.75
N THR A 18 3.49 7.86 2.30
CA THR A 18 4.52 7.25 3.13
C THR A 18 5.51 8.28 3.65
N ALA A 19 5.99 9.20 2.80
CA ALA A 19 6.88 10.28 3.19
C ALA A 19 6.21 11.24 4.19
N ILE A 20 4.95 11.61 3.96
CA ILE A 20 4.14 12.46 4.84
C ILE A 20 3.94 11.77 6.20
N ASN A 21 3.49 10.51 6.22
CA ASN A 21 3.27 9.75 7.45
C ASN A 21 4.57 9.50 8.23
N SER A 22 5.71 9.39 7.55
CA SER A 22 7.02 9.32 8.20
C SER A 22 7.33 10.61 8.99
N ARG A 23 6.95 11.78 8.46
CA ARG A 23 7.07 13.05 9.18
C ARG A 23 6.08 13.15 10.34
N LEU A 24 4.85 12.70 10.14
CA LEU A 24 3.84 12.64 11.19
C LEU A 24 4.27 11.68 12.33
N ARG A 25 4.88 10.53 11.99
CA ARG A 25 5.50 9.63 12.96
C ARG A 25 6.59 10.33 13.80
N ASN A 26 7.44 11.14 13.16
CA ASN A 26 8.47 11.89 13.88
C ASN A 26 7.85 12.95 14.81
N ALA A 27 6.70 13.51 14.42
CA ALA A 27 5.97 14.47 15.25
C ALA A 27 5.39 13.83 16.51
N PHE A 28 4.82 12.63 16.40
CA PHE A 28 4.27 11.87 17.52
C PHE A 28 5.29 11.02 18.27
N SER A 29 6.45 10.75 17.68
CA SER A 29 7.41 9.74 18.15
C SER A 29 6.81 8.32 18.24
N SER A 30 5.69 8.09 17.54
CA SER A 30 4.95 6.84 17.50
C SER A 30 4.44 6.52 16.09
N PRO A 31 4.78 5.34 15.55
CA PRO A 31 4.24 4.87 14.28
C PRO A 31 2.75 4.54 14.36
N LEU A 32 2.27 4.02 15.50
CA LEU A 32 0.87 3.65 15.69
C LEU A 32 -0.03 4.88 15.76
N LEU A 33 0.37 5.92 16.51
CA LEU A 33 -0.34 7.21 16.56
C LEU A 33 -0.38 7.88 15.18
N SER A 34 0.71 7.84 14.41
CA SER A 34 0.73 8.36 13.04
C SER A 34 -0.28 7.64 12.15
N SER A 35 -0.33 6.30 12.23
CA SER A 35 -1.26 5.48 11.46
C SER A 35 -2.70 5.72 11.88
N MET A 36 -2.99 5.76 13.19
CA MET A 36 -4.31 6.05 13.74
C MET A 36 -4.82 7.42 13.26
N THR A 37 -3.98 8.45 13.36
CA THR A 37 -4.32 9.81 12.90
C THR A 37 -4.60 9.82 11.39
N SER A 38 -3.76 9.18 10.60
CA SER A 38 -3.91 9.11 9.15
C SER A 38 -5.21 8.39 8.76
N PHE A 39 -5.53 7.26 9.39
CA PHE A 39 -6.79 6.55 9.18
C PHE A 39 -8.00 7.37 9.61
N THR A 40 -7.93 8.05 10.76
CA THR A 40 -9.02 8.90 11.26
C THR A 40 -9.31 10.06 10.29
N ILE A 41 -8.27 10.77 9.82
CA ILE A 41 -8.43 11.85 8.84
C ILE A 41 -9.02 11.30 7.52
N GLY A 42 -8.52 10.15 7.06
CA GLY A 42 -9.07 9.49 5.87
C GLY A 42 -10.53 9.06 6.03
N THR A 43 -10.91 8.57 7.22
CA THR A 43 -12.31 8.23 7.55
C THR A 43 -13.21 9.45 7.50
N ILE A 44 -12.80 10.56 8.12
CA ILE A 44 -13.56 11.82 8.10
C ILE A 44 -13.71 12.33 6.66
N PHE A 45 -12.63 12.32 5.88
CA PHE A 45 -12.66 12.70 4.48
C PHE A 45 -13.63 11.84 3.65
N LEU A 46 -13.55 10.50 3.78
CA LEU A 46 -14.44 9.60 3.06
C LEU A 46 -15.89 9.71 3.51
N ALA A 47 -16.14 9.98 4.79
CA ALA A 47 -17.48 10.27 5.31
C ALA A 47 -18.06 11.52 4.63
N LEU A 48 -17.28 12.61 4.55
CA LEU A 48 -17.71 13.83 3.87
C LEU A 48 -17.97 13.60 2.38
N VAL A 49 -17.07 12.90 1.69
CA VAL A 49 -17.25 12.56 0.27
C VAL A 49 -18.47 11.66 0.06
N ALA A 50 -18.70 10.67 0.94
CA ALA A 50 -19.87 9.81 0.87
C ALA A 50 -21.17 10.59 1.08
N LEU A 51 -21.21 11.51 2.06
CA LEU A 51 -22.36 12.39 2.29
C LEU A 51 -22.64 13.28 1.08
N LEU A 52 -21.60 13.84 0.46
CA LEU A 52 -21.77 14.72 -0.72
C LEU A 52 -22.25 13.96 -1.97
N ILE A 53 -21.80 12.71 -2.17
CA ILE A 53 -22.11 11.94 -3.38
C ILE A 53 -23.36 11.09 -3.22
N THR A 54 -23.52 10.43 -2.06
CA THR A 54 -24.60 9.47 -1.83
C THR A 54 -25.70 9.98 -0.88
N HIS A 55 -25.52 11.19 -0.35
CA HIS A 55 -26.43 11.87 0.59
C HIS A 55 -26.72 11.05 1.86
N SER A 56 -26.00 9.96 2.11
CA SER A 56 -26.23 9.07 3.28
C SER A 56 -24.98 8.27 3.60
N LEU A 57 -24.69 8.10 4.89
CA LEU A 57 -23.72 7.13 5.43
C LEU A 57 -24.37 5.80 5.82
N GLU A 58 -25.68 5.71 5.71
CA GLU A 58 -26.41 4.54 6.15
C GLU A 58 -26.04 3.31 5.32
N ILE A 59 -25.83 2.22 6.05
CA ILE A 59 -25.70 0.86 5.53
C ILE A 59 -26.89 0.10 6.05
N GLY A 60 -27.75 -0.39 5.15
CA GLY A 60 -28.94 -1.12 5.54
C GLY A 60 -28.61 -2.29 6.45
N VAL A 61 -29.32 -2.42 7.56
CA VAL A 61 -29.13 -3.52 8.53
C VAL A 61 -29.29 -4.87 7.85
N ASP A 62 -30.18 -4.96 6.87
CA ASP A 62 -30.40 -6.18 6.08
C ASP A 62 -29.17 -6.56 5.25
N LEU A 63 -28.43 -5.59 4.71
CA LEU A 63 -27.15 -5.81 4.04
C LEU A 63 -26.12 -6.39 5.00
N ILE A 64 -26.04 -5.87 6.22
CA ILE A 64 -25.08 -6.35 7.24
C ILE A 64 -25.40 -7.81 7.62
N LYS A 65 -26.67 -8.18 7.73
CA LYS A 65 -27.09 -9.53 8.12
C LYS A 65 -26.98 -10.57 7.00
N ASN A 66 -27.23 -10.14 5.74
CA ASN A 66 -27.32 -11.05 4.60
C ASN A 66 -25.99 -11.24 3.87
N GLN A 67 -25.02 -10.39 4.12
CA GLN A 67 -23.71 -10.49 3.48
C GLN A 67 -22.73 -11.29 4.34
N PRO A 68 -21.76 -12.00 3.74
CA PRO A 68 -20.77 -12.76 4.49
C PRO A 68 -19.88 -11.83 5.32
N TRP A 69 -19.50 -12.26 6.51
CA TRP A 69 -18.73 -11.45 7.47
C TRP A 69 -17.40 -10.92 6.92
N TRP A 70 -16.77 -11.63 5.99
CA TRP A 70 -15.46 -11.27 5.45
C TRP A 70 -15.47 -9.98 4.62
N ILE A 71 -16.61 -9.54 4.08
CA ILE A 71 -16.65 -8.28 3.31
C ILE A 71 -16.34 -7.04 4.17
N TRP A 72 -16.49 -7.17 5.48
CA TRP A 72 -16.26 -6.08 6.44
C TRP A 72 -14.83 -6.00 6.94
N VAL A 73 -14.01 -7.06 6.75
CA VAL A 73 -12.65 -7.12 7.33
C VAL A 73 -11.58 -6.39 6.53
N GLY A 74 -11.90 -5.80 5.38
CA GLY A 74 -10.92 -5.12 4.53
C GLY A 74 -10.07 -4.11 5.29
N GLY A 75 -10.69 -3.30 6.16
CA GLY A 75 -9.96 -2.33 6.99
C GLY A 75 -8.96 -2.96 7.96
N LEU A 76 -9.28 -4.11 8.55
CA LEU A 76 -8.36 -4.86 9.44
C LEU A 76 -7.14 -5.38 8.67
N LEU A 77 -7.34 -5.88 7.44
CA LEU A 77 -6.23 -6.32 6.58
C LEU A 77 -5.30 -5.14 6.24
N GLY A 78 -5.85 -3.94 6.05
CA GLY A 78 -5.08 -2.72 5.86
C GLY A 78 -4.23 -2.35 7.09
N VAL A 79 -4.77 -2.50 8.28
CA VAL A 79 -4.02 -2.29 9.54
C VAL A 79 -2.90 -3.32 9.68
N ILE A 80 -3.16 -4.60 9.36
CA ILE A 80 -2.14 -5.65 9.39
C ILE A 80 -1.02 -5.35 8.38
N TYR A 81 -1.37 -4.94 7.17
CA TYR A 81 -0.40 -4.56 6.14
C TYR A 81 0.48 -3.38 6.60
N LEU A 82 -0.13 -2.33 7.12
CA LEU A 82 0.58 -1.14 7.60
C LEU A 82 1.50 -1.48 8.77
N THR A 83 0.98 -2.16 9.79
CA THR A 83 1.75 -2.56 10.98
C THR A 83 2.85 -3.55 10.61
N GLY A 84 2.55 -4.51 9.72
CA GLY A 84 3.53 -5.46 9.21
C GLY A 84 4.73 -4.77 8.56
N ASN A 85 4.49 -3.77 7.68
CA ASN A 85 5.58 -3.00 7.07
C ASN A 85 6.45 -2.26 8.10
N ILE A 86 5.85 -1.74 9.17
CA ILE A 86 6.59 -1.09 10.26
C ILE A 86 7.51 -2.10 10.97
N LEU A 87 7.01 -3.30 11.24
CA LEU A 87 7.75 -4.36 11.93
C LEU A 87 8.83 -5.00 11.04
N LEU A 88 8.62 -5.07 9.73
CA LEU A 88 9.57 -5.64 8.78
C LEU A 88 10.84 -4.79 8.62
N PHE A 89 10.70 -3.46 8.68
CA PHE A 89 11.77 -2.52 8.35
C PHE A 89 13.07 -2.72 9.16
N PRO A 90 13.04 -2.86 10.50
CA PRO A 90 14.25 -3.08 11.31
C PRO A 90 14.98 -4.40 10.98
N HIS A 91 14.25 -5.41 10.51
CA HIS A 91 14.78 -6.75 10.27
C HIS A 91 15.24 -6.98 8.83
N LEU A 92 14.56 -6.39 7.86
CA LEU A 92 14.82 -6.60 6.43
C LEU A 92 15.53 -5.42 5.76
N GLY A 93 15.51 -4.25 6.40
CA GLY A 93 15.99 -3.01 5.79
C GLY A 93 15.11 -2.54 4.62
N GLY A 94 15.37 -1.32 4.13
CA GLY A 94 14.44 -0.62 3.22
C GLY A 94 14.08 -1.37 1.94
N VAL A 95 15.03 -2.05 1.28
CA VAL A 95 14.76 -2.75 0.00
C VAL A 95 13.87 -3.97 0.18
N GLN A 96 14.20 -4.86 1.10
CA GLN A 96 13.45 -6.10 1.26
C GLN A 96 12.06 -5.85 1.86
N THR A 97 11.91 -4.82 2.71
CA THR A 97 10.61 -4.40 3.26
C THR A 97 9.64 -3.93 2.17
N VAL A 98 10.13 -3.44 1.04
CA VAL A 98 9.28 -3.06 -0.10
C VAL A 98 9.06 -4.26 -1.04
N ILE A 99 10.12 -4.99 -1.38
CA ILE A 99 10.04 -6.09 -2.37
C ILE A 99 9.19 -7.27 -1.86
N MET A 100 9.37 -7.68 -0.60
CA MET A 100 8.67 -8.88 -0.09
C MET A 100 7.13 -8.71 -0.11
N PRO A 101 6.55 -7.60 0.37
CA PRO A 101 5.11 -7.38 0.23
C PRO A 101 4.65 -7.30 -1.23
N ILE A 102 5.42 -6.71 -2.14
CA ILE A 102 5.07 -6.66 -3.57
C ILE A 102 4.96 -8.06 -4.16
N VAL A 103 5.91 -8.95 -3.84
CA VAL A 103 5.82 -10.37 -4.23
C VAL A 103 4.51 -10.99 -3.73
N GLY A 104 4.17 -10.77 -2.46
CA GLY A 104 2.92 -11.26 -1.88
C GLY A 104 1.67 -10.70 -2.56
N GLN A 105 1.67 -9.40 -2.85
CA GLN A 105 0.56 -8.74 -3.56
C GLN A 105 0.34 -9.34 -4.96
N ILE A 106 1.40 -9.52 -5.73
CA ILE A 106 1.31 -10.09 -7.09
C ILE A 106 0.81 -11.53 -7.01
N ILE A 107 1.41 -12.38 -6.19
CA ILE A 107 0.99 -13.79 -6.05
C ILE A 107 -0.48 -13.85 -5.66
N MET A 108 -0.88 -13.14 -4.59
CA MET A 108 -2.26 -13.22 -4.08
C MET A 108 -3.27 -12.66 -5.07
N SER A 109 -2.96 -11.54 -5.73
CA SER A 109 -3.88 -10.94 -6.71
C SER A 109 -4.11 -11.85 -7.92
N MET A 110 -3.08 -12.56 -8.38
CA MET A 110 -3.22 -13.54 -9.45
C MET A 110 -4.01 -14.78 -9.02
N LEU A 111 -3.86 -15.24 -7.78
CA LEU A 111 -4.68 -16.32 -7.22
C LEU A 111 -6.14 -15.90 -7.10
N ILE A 112 -6.39 -14.68 -6.59
CA ILE A 112 -7.73 -14.12 -6.48
C ILE A 112 -8.42 -14.09 -7.85
N ASP A 113 -7.75 -13.59 -8.88
CA ASP A 113 -8.30 -13.51 -10.24
C ASP A 113 -8.49 -14.90 -10.85
N ASN A 114 -7.56 -15.84 -10.61
CA ASN A 114 -7.67 -17.18 -11.18
C ASN A 114 -8.86 -17.97 -10.60
N PHE A 115 -9.08 -17.85 -9.30
CA PHE A 115 -10.12 -18.60 -8.59
C PHE A 115 -11.42 -17.81 -8.37
N GLY A 116 -11.45 -16.53 -8.74
CA GLY A 116 -12.60 -15.66 -8.50
C GLY A 116 -12.86 -15.40 -7.00
N TRP A 117 -11.81 -15.47 -6.16
CA TRP A 117 -11.98 -15.22 -4.73
C TRP A 117 -12.50 -13.82 -4.47
N PHE A 118 -13.29 -13.70 -3.41
CA PHE A 118 -13.91 -12.43 -3.03
C PHE A 118 -14.82 -11.84 -4.13
N TYR A 119 -15.37 -12.70 -5.00
CA TYR A 119 -16.17 -12.31 -6.17
C TYR A 119 -15.45 -11.35 -7.12
N SER A 120 -14.11 -11.40 -7.17
CA SER A 120 -13.32 -10.68 -8.16
C SER A 120 -13.57 -11.26 -9.57
N PRO A 121 -13.55 -10.42 -10.63
CA PRO A 121 -13.60 -10.92 -12.00
C PRO A 121 -12.56 -11.99 -12.26
N THR A 122 -12.98 -13.10 -12.86
CA THR A 122 -12.10 -14.24 -13.11
C THR A 122 -11.24 -14.04 -14.35
N HIS A 123 -9.94 -14.24 -14.19
CA HIS A 123 -8.96 -14.24 -15.26
C HIS A 123 -8.03 -15.43 -15.05
N ALA A 124 -8.18 -16.48 -15.85
CA ALA A 124 -7.41 -17.70 -15.71
C ALA A 124 -5.90 -17.47 -15.80
N LEU A 125 -5.14 -18.13 -14.95
CA LEU A 125 -3.69 -18.16 -15.03
C LEU A 125 -3.25 -18.92 -16.28
N ASN A 126 -2.46 -18.26 -17.10
CA ASN A 126 -1.76 -18.86 -18.22
C ASN A 126 -0.26 -18.53 -18.16
N ILE A 127 0.54 -19.19 -19.00
CA ILE A 127 1.99 -19.03 -18.99
C ILE A 127 2.41 -17.59 -19.29
N ILE A 128 1.66 -16.86 -20.12
CA ILE A 128 1.97 -15.48 -20.53
C ILE A 128 1.74 -14.53 -19.36
N ARG A 129 0.66 -14.71 -18.59
CA ARG A 129 0.39 -13.93 -17.36
C ARG A 129 1.46 -14.19 -16.29
N ILE A 130 1.92 -15.44 -16.15
CA ILE A 130 3.02 -15.79 -15.24
C ILE A 130 4.31 -15.11 -15.66
N LEU A 131 4.67 -15.15 -16.95
CA LEU A 131 5.84 -14.45 -17.48
C LEU A 131 5.71 -12.93 -17.29
N GLY A 132 4.53 -12.37 -17.50
CA GLY A 132 4.23 -10.97 -17.20
C GLY A 132 4.49 -10.61 -15.74
N ALA A 133 4.01 -11.44 -14.81
CA ALA A 133 4.24 -11.24 -13.36
C ALA A 133 5.73 -11.33 -13.00
N LEU A 134 6.46 -12.27 -13.57
CA LEU A 134 7.91 -12.38 -13.36
C LEU A 134 8.67 -11.16 -13.91
N LEU A 135 8.25 -10.59 -15.05
CA LEU A 135 8.81 -9.37 -15.58
C LEU A 135 8.50 -8.16 -14.69
N VAL A 136 7.29 -8.06 -14.14
CA VAL A 136 6.95 -7.02 -13.16
C VAL A 136 7.84 -7.14 -11.92
N LEU A 137 8.00 -8.35 -11.37
CA LEU A 137 8.86 -8.58 -10.20
C LEU A 137 10.33 -8.25 -10.48
N LEU A 138 10.85 -8.62 -11.66
CA LEU A 138 12.20 -8.26 -12.08
C LEU A 138 12.37 -6.75 -12.20
N GLY A 139 11.38 -6.07 -12.80
CA GLY A 139 11.36 -4.62 -12.93
C GLY A 139 11.36 -3.91 -11.58
N VAL A 140 10.52 -4.35 -10.63
CA VAL A 140 10.50 -3.86 -9.25
C VAL A 140 11.85 -4.05 -8.57
N PHE A 141 12.42 -5.26 -8.69
CA PHE A 141 13.73 -5.57 -8.12
C PHE A 141 14.81 -4.62 -8.64
N LEU A 142 14.88 -4.42 -9.96
CA LEU A 142 15.84 -3.50 -10.58
C LEU A 142 15.60 -2.05 -10.14
N ALA A 143 14.34 -1.58 -10.15
CA ALA A 143 14.01 -0.21 -9.78
C ALA A 143 14.40 0.12 -8.33
N ILE A 144 14.22 -0.83 -7.40
CA ILE A 144 14.52 -0.61 -5.98
C ILE A 144 15.99 -0.86 -5.64
N SER A 145 16.61 -1.90 -6.24
CA SER A 145 17.99 -2.29 -5.92
C SER A 145 19.03 -1.40 -6.59
N ALA A 146 18.69 -0.75 -7.69
CA ALA A 146 19.59 0.09 -8.46
C ALA A 146 20.24 1.19 -7.63
N GLN A 147 19.47 1.90 -6.81
CA GLN A 147 20.00 2.97 -5.95
C GLN A 147 21.06 2.45 -4.96
N LYS A 148 20.83 1.26 -4.37
CA LYS A 148 21.81 0.68 -3.43
C LYS A 148 23.10 0.27 -4.10
N LEU A 149 23.02 -0.31 -5.31
CA LEU A 149 24.20 -0.69 -6.08
C LEU A 149 25.06 0.53 -6.44
N PHE A 150 24.45 1.67 -6.77
CA PHE A 150 25.18 2.91 -7.06
C PHE A 150 25.68 3.63 -5.81
N SER A 151 24.94 3.61 -4.71
CA SER A 151 25.36 4.18 -3.42
C SER A 151 26.49 3.37 -2.78
N ALA A 152 26.41 2.05 -2.79
CA ALA A 152 27.47 1.17 -2.29
C ALA A 152 28.80 1.37 -3.05
N ARG A 153 28.75 1.64 -4.37
CA ARG A 153 29.96 1.95 -5.15
C ARG A 153 30.63 3.25 -4.71
N LYS A 154 29.89 4.17 -4.08
CA LYS A 154 30.40 5.43 -3.54
C LYS A 154 30.93 5.29 -2.11
N GLU A 155 30.43 4.31 -1.34
CA GLU A 155 30.82 4.02 0.05
C GLU A 155 31.95 2.99 0.20
N ILE A 156 32.25 2.18 -0.82
CA ILE A 156 33.41 1.26 -0.82
C ILE A 156 34.76 1.99 -0.66
N ILE A 157 34.76 3.33 -0.72
CA ILE A 157 35.95 4.18 -0.44
C ILE A 157 36.03 4.57 1.05
N SER A 158 35.05 4.27 1.88
CA SER A 158 35.01 4.73 3.29
C SER A 158 34.19 3.82 4.19
N ASP A 159 34.61 2.68 4.49
CA ASP A 159 34.47 2.04 5.79
C ASP A 159 34.21 0.54 5.75
N ASN A 160 35.17 -0.20 6.27
CA ASN A 160 35.10 -1.62 6.62
C ASN A 160 34.52 -1.75 8.05
N SER A 161 33.21 -1.58 8.23
CA SER A 161 32.66 -1.92 9.53
C SER A 161 31.22 -2.44 9.47
N LEU A 162 31.09 -3.63 10.06
CA LEU A 162 29.88 -4.23 10.61
C LEU A 162 28.92 -4.90 9.61
N LEU A 163 29.37 -6.03 9.06
CA LEU A 163 28.48 -7.14 8.74
C LEU A 163 27.93 -7.70 10.07
N GLN A 164 26.80 -7.18 10.51
CA GLN A 164 26.06 -7.77 11.63
C GLN A 164 25.54 -9.14 11.17
N ASN A 165 26.11 -10.20 11.75
CA ASN A 165 25.65 -11.59 11.63
C ASN A 165 24.22 -11.71 12.21
N SER A 166 23.21 -11.24 11.50
CA SER A 166 21.85 -11.56 11.84
C SER A 166 21.59 -13.02 11.43
N ASN A 167 21.14 -13.80 12.40
CA ASN A 167 20.88 -15.24 12.28
C ASN A 167 20.09 -15.53 10.99
N ARG A 168 20.66 -16.28 10.05
CA ARG A 168 20.11 -16.54 8.69
C ARG A 168 18.68 -17.08 8.74
N ASN A 169 18.33 -17.84 9.78
CA ASN A 169 16.98 -18.38 10.00
C ASN A 169 15.97 -17.29 10.39
N SER A 170 16.37 -16.26 11.13
CA SER A 170 15.51 -15.13 11.49
C SER A 170 15.12 -14.30 10.27
N GLN A 171 16.02 -14.11 9.31
CA GLN A 171 15.72 -13.32 8.09
C GLN A 171 14.66 -13.99 7.20
N TRP A 172 14.66 -15.34 7.10
CA TRP A 172 13.63 -16.04 6.32
C TRP A 172 12.23 -15.87 6.90
N PHE A 173 12.11 -15.90 8.23
CA PHE A 173 10.84 -15.64 8.91
C PHE A 173 10.29 -14.26 8.54
N TRP A 174 11.11 -13.22 8.58
CA TRP A 174 10.71 -11.86 8.23
C TRP A 174 10.40 -11.69 6.74
N ARG A 175 11.11 -12.38 5.85
CA ARG A 175 10.80 -12.38 4.40
C ARG A 175 9.44 -13.01 4.13
N ILE A 176 9.15 -14.15 4.73
CA ILE A 176 7.84 -14.80 4.63
C ILE A 176 6.76 -13.89 5.21
N GLY A 177 7.00 -13.28 6.37
CA GLY A 177 6.12 -12.29 6.97
C GLY A 177 5.81 -11.13 6.01
N GLY A 178 6.82 -10.63 5.29
CA GLY A 178 6.65 -9.60 4.26
C GLY A 178 5.75 -10.05 3.10
N ILE A 179 5.95 -11.27 2.60
CA ILE A 179 5.08 -11.84 1.55
C ILE A 179 3.65 -11.97 2.07
N VAL A 180 3.44 -12.48 3.27
CA VAL A 180 2.10 -12.64 3.87
C VAL A 180 1.40 -11.30 4.07
N THR A 181 2.10 -10.26 4.53
CA THR A 181 1.50 -8.92 4.65
C THR A 181 1.09 -8.37 3.28
N GLY A 182 1.86 -8.63 2.23
CA GLY A 182 1.49 -8.30 0.85
C GLY A 182 0.26 -9.06 0.38
N MET A 183 0.14 -10.34 0.70
CA MET A 183 -1.07 -11.13 0.39
C MET A 183 -2.31 -10.54 1.06
N PHE A 184 -2.21 -10.09 2.31
CA PHE A 184 -3.32 -9.39 2.98
C PHE A 184 -3.69 -8.07 2.29
N SER A 185 -2.72 -7.32 1.78
CA SER A 185 -2.99 -6.08 1.02
C SER A 185 -3.77 -6.35 -0.27
N ALA A 186 -3.41 -7.38 -1.03
CA ALA A 186 -4.15 -7.77 -2.23
C ALA A 186 -5.57 -8.27 -1.88
N SER A 187 -5.70 -9.07 -0.81
CA SER A 187 -7.00 -9.52 -0.31
C SER A 187 -7.89 -8.34 0.11
N GLN A 188 -7.34 -7.36 0.82
CA GLN A 188 -8.04 -6.11 1.15
C GLN A 188 -8.57 -5.41 -0.10
N THR A 189 -7.72 -5.31 -1.13
CA THR A 189 -8.09 -4.66 -2.40
C THR A 189 -9.28 -5.35 -3.05
N ALA A 190 -9.28 -6.69 -3.12
CA ALA A 190 -10.39 -7.47 -3.66
C ALA A 190 -11.67 -7.36 -2.82
N ILE A 191 -11.54 -7.48 -1.50
CA ILE A 191 -12.66 -7.37 -0.55
C ILE A 191 -13.31 -6.00 -0.66
N ASN A 192 -12.53 -4.93 -0.68
CA ASN A 192 -13.07 -3.57 -0.81
C ASN A 192 -13.71 -3.33 -2.18
N GLY A 193 -13.19 -3.96 -3.24
CA GLY A 193 -13.80 -3.96 -4.56
C GLY A 193 -15.19 -4.60 -4.54
N HIS A 194 -15.30 -5.80 -3.97
CA HIS A 194 -16.59 -6.47 -3.82
C HIS A 194 -17.56 -5.69 -2.90
N LEU A 195 -17.07 -5.17 -1.78
CA LEU A 195 -17.89 -4.33 -0.90
C LEU A 195 -18.42 -3.09 -1.66
N GLY A 196 -17.64 -2.55 -2.58
CA GLY A 196 -18.07 -1.45 -3.46
C GLY A 196 -19.24 -1.82 -4.36
N THR A 197 -19.25 -3.05 -4.88
CA THR A 197 -20.41 -3.56 -5.67
C THR A 197 -21.63 -3.81 -4.81
N VAL A 198 -21.46 -4.41 -3.63
CA VAL A 198 -22.56 -4.70 -2.68
C VAL A 198 -23.23 -3.41 -2.18
N LEU A 199 -22.42 -2.38 -1.89
CA LEU A 199 -22.94 -1.08 -1.42
C LEU A 199 -23.34 -0.15 -2.58
N ASN A 200 -23.19 -0.58 -3.84
CA ASN A 200 -23.37 0.26 -5.02
C ASN A 200 -22.60 1.59 -4.94
N SER A 201 -21.48 1.58 -4.21
CA SER A 201 -20.67 2.78 -3.95
C SER A 201 -19.25 2.42 -3.50
N ALA A 202 -18.26 2.67 -4.35
CA ALA A 202 -16.86 2.54 -3.99
C ALA A 202 -16.48 3.49 -2.83
N VAL A 203 -17.12 4.66 -2.74
CA VAL A 203 -16.89 5.63 -1.66
C VAL A 203 -17.35 5.09 -0.32
N LYS A 204 -18.55 4.50 -0.25
CA LYS A 204 -19.06 3.85 0.97
C LYS A 204 -18.17 2.66 1.37
N ALA A 205 -17.71 1.86 0.41
CA ALA A 205 -16.80 0.74 0.70
C ALA A 205 -15.46 1.22 1.28
N ALA A 206 -14.86 2.25 0.69
CA ALA A 206 -13.64 2.85 1.23
C ALA A 206 -13.87 3.46 2.62
N PHE A 207 -15.00 4.15 2.83
CA PHE A 207 -15.39 4.70 4.13
C PHE A 207 -15.49 3.59 5.20
N VAL A 208 -16.21 2.51 4.93
CA VAL A 208 -16.35 1.38 5.85
C VAL A 208 -14.99 0.76 6.19
N SER A 209 -14.17 0.53 5.17
CA SER A 209 -12.82 -0.02 5.35
C SER A 209 -11.97 0.88 6.24
N PHE A 210 -11.95 2.19 6.00
CA PHE A 210 -11.22 3.15 6.83
C PHE A 210 -11.79 3.28 8.24
N LEU A 211 -13.10 3.26 8.39
CA LEU A 211 -13.78 3.32 9.69
C LEU A 211 -13.38 2.12 10.56
N ILE A 212 -13.47 0.90 10.02
CA ILE A 212 -13.10 -0.33 10.75
C ILE A 212 -11.61 -0.31 11.09
N GLY A 213 -10.74 0.08 10.14
CA GLY A 213 -9.31 0.24 10.39
C GLY A 213 -8.99 1.31 11.44
N SER A 214 -9.70 2.44 11.41
CA SER A 214 -9.58 3.50 12.43
C SER A 214 -9.95 2.97 13.81
N ILE A 215 -11.12 2.33 13.96
CA ILE A 215 -11.56 1.77 15.24
C ILE A 215 -10.52 0.77 15.77
N ALA A 216 -10.04 -0.13 14.91
CA ALA A 216 -9.00 -1.08 15.29
C ALA A 216 -7.72 -0.38 15.77
N LEU A 217 -7.26 0.65 15.07
CA LEU A 217 -6.06 1.41 15.46
C LEU A 217 -6.27 2.20 16.75
N TRP A 218 -7.46 2.77 16.98
CA TRP A 218 -7.78 3.41 18.26
C TRP A 218 -7.66 2.41 19.42
N ILE A 219 -8.19 1.20 19.25
CA ILE A 219 -8.08 0.13 20.27
C ILE A 219 -6.62 -0.30 20.45
N ILE A 220 -5.89 -0.53 19.35
CA ILE A 220 -4.48 -0.96 19.40
C ILE A 220 -3.61 0.09 20.11
N VAL A 221 -3.77 1.37 19.79
CA VAL A 221 -3.03 2.46 20.44
C VAL A 221 -3.36 2.54 21.92
N ALA A 222 -4.64 2.45 22.31
CA ALA A 222 -5.05 2.46 23.70
C ALA A 222 -4.40 1.34 24.52
N VAL A 223 -4.30 0.13 23.94
CA VAL A 223 -3.74 -1.06 24.60
C VAL A 223 -2.21 -1.04 24.61
N VAL A 224 -1.58 -0.70 23.47
CA VAL A 224 -0.12 -0.84 23.29
C VAL A 224 0.63 0.37 23.84
N GLU A 225 0.11 1.57 23.65
CA GLU A 225 0.78 2.82 24.08
C GLU A 225 0.22 3.37 25.39
N HIS A 226 -0.73 2.67 26.00
CA HIS A 226 -1.36 3.04 27.28
C HIS A 226 -1.92 4.47 27.32
N GLY A 227 -2.25 5.05 26.14
CA GLY A 227 -2.83 6.37 26.02
C GLY A 227 -2.58 7.07 24.69
N TYR A 228 -3.21 8.23 24.53
CA TYR A 228 -3.16 9.02 23.29
C TYR A 228 -2.29 10.26 23.48
N HIS A 229 -1.01 10.19 23.15
CA HIS A 229 -0.04 11.26 23.38
C HIS A 229 0.10 12.19 22.17
N PHE A 230 -0.88 13.06 21.94
CA PHE A 230 -0.90 13.99 20.80
C PHE A 230 -0.05 15.26 21.02
N SER A 231 0.24 15.61 22.26
CA SER A 231 0.90 16.89 22.61
C SER A 231 2.23 17.15 21.88
N PRO A 232 3.10 16.17 21.59
CA PRO A 232 4.36 16.43 20.90
C PRO A 232 4.20 17.03 19.50
N ALA A 233 3.15 16.64 18.78
CA ALA A 233 2.91 17.11 17.41
C ALA A 233 2.40 18.56 17.38
N PHE A 234 1.73 19.02 18.44
CA PHE A 234 1.23 20.41 18.55
C PHE A 234 2.25 21.37 19.15
N ASN A 235 3.17 20.86 19.97
CA ASN A 235 4.18 21.68 20.64
C ASN A 235 5.38 22.05 19.76
N ARG A 236 5.58 21.36 18.63
CA ARG A 236 6.65 21.63 17.67
C ARG A 236 6.08 22.25 16.40
N LYS A 237 6.82 23.17 15.77
CA LYS A 237 6.44 23.75 14.48
C LYS A 237 6.66 22.73 13.35
N PHE A 238 5.69 21.85 13.15
CA PHE A 238 5.66 20.97 11.98
C PHE A 238 4.89 21.63 10.83
N PRO A 239 5.23 21.33 9.57
CA PRO A 239 4.50 21.87 8.43
C PRO A 239 3.09 21.27 8.36
N TRP A 240 2.12 22.06 7.90
CA TRP A 240 0.70 21.68 7.84
C TRP A 240 0.42 20.42 6.99
N TRP A 241 1.24 20.18 5.99
CA TRP A 241 1.06 19.03 5.08
C TRP A 241 1.27 17.66 5.75
N ILE A 242 1.81 17.58 6.96
CA ILE A 242 1.95 16.28 7.65
C ILE A 242 0.60 15.61 7.94
N TRP A 243 -0.50 16.36 7.90
CA TRP A 243 -1.85 15.86 8.18
C TRP A 243 -2.56 15.31 6.94
N ILE A 244 -2.09 15.59 5.72
CA ILE A 244 -2.78 15.18 4.49
C ILE A 244 -2.54 13.73 4.07
N GLY A 245 -1.64 13.00 4.74
CA GLY A 245 -1.35 11.60 4.43
C GLY A 245 -2.61 10.72 4.43
N GLY A 246 -3.52 10.95 5.37
CA GLY A 246 -4.80 10.24 5.44
C GLY A 246 -5.70 10.44 4.23
N LEU A 247 -5.71 11.64 3.63
CA LEU A 247 -6.47 11.94 2.41
C LEU A 247 -5.95 11.12 1.22
N ILE A 248 -4.62 11.06 1.07
CA ILE A 248 -3.97 10.30 -0.02
C ILE A 248 -4.28 8.80 0.13
N GLY A 249 -4.17 8.27 1.36
CA GLY A 249 -4.51 6.88 1.64
C GLY A 249 -6.00 6.56 1.41
N ALA A 250 -6.88 7.48 1.73
CA ALA A 250 -8.31 7.37 1.47
C ALA A 250 -8.60 7.30 -0.04
N LEU A 251 -7.98 8.17 -0.84
CA LEU A 251 -8.08 8.15 -2.31
C LEU A 251 -7.52 6.85 -2.91
N PHE A 252 -6.44 6.33 -2.33
CA PHE A 252 -5.87 5.04 -2.74
C PHE A 252 -6.87 3.89 -2.55
N VAL A 253 -7.48 3.77 -1.37
CA VAL A 253 -8.46 2.70 -1.09
C VAL A 253 -9.74 2.90 -1.91
N LEU A 254 -10.20 4.13 -2.06
CA LEU A 254 -11.33 4.47 -2.91
C LEU A 254 -11.10 4.07 -4.37
N GLY A 255 -9.92 4.43 -4.91
CA GLY A 255 -9.57 4.08 -6.28
C GLY A 255 -9.47 2.57 -6.50
N ASN A 256 -8.89 1.82 -5.56
CA ASN A 256 -8.87 0.35 -5.62
C ASN A 256 -10.28 -0.25 -5.58
N ALA A 257 -11.15 0.21 -4.66
CA ALA A 257 -12.53 -0.25 -4.56
C ALA A 257 -13.33 0.03 -5.85
N TYR A 258 -13.00 1.10 -6.56
CA TYR A 258 -13.59 1.43 -7.86
C TYR A 258 -13.03 0.59 -9.00
N LEU A 259 -11.71 0.34 -9.02
CA LEU A 259 -11.03 -0.33 -10.14
C LEU A 259 -11.24 -1.84 -10.18
N VAL A 260 -11.24 -2.51 -9.01
CA VAL A 260 -11.31 -3.98 -8.96
C VAL A 260 -12.53 -4.57 -9.69
N PRO A 261 -13.76 -4.05 -9.53
CA PRO A 261 -14.90 -4.56 -10.28
C PRO A 261 -14.80 -4.36 -11.79
N LEU A 262 -14.01 -3.38 -12.23
CA LEU A 262 -13.88 -3.02 -13.65
C LEU A 262 -12.80 -3.81 -14.39
N ILE A 263 -11.68 -4.09 -13.72
CA ILE A 263 -10.48 -4.61 -14.40
C ILE A 263 -9.82 -5.79 -13.66
N GLY A 264 -10.46 -6.29 -12.60
CA GLY A 264 -9.95 -7.38 -11.78
C GLY A 264 -8.89 -6.95 -10.77
N THR A 265 -8.62 -7.82 -9.79
CA THR A 265 -7.68 -7.54 -8.70
C THR A 265 -6.24 -7.55 -9.20
N GLY A 266 -5.85 -8.54 -10.01
CA GLY A 266 -4.49 -8.68 -10.50
C GLY A 266 -4.03 -7.50 -11.33
N PHE A 267 -4.85 -7.08 -12.31
CA PHE A 267 -4.50 -5.94 -13.16
C PHE A 267 -4.52 -4.60 -12.38
N THR A 268 -5.46 -4.43 -11.44
CA THR A 268 -5.48 -3.26 -10.54
C THR A 268 -4.18 -3.18 -9.74
N VAL A 269 -3.77 -4.27 -9.08
CA VAL A 269 -2.56 -4.32 -8.24
C VAL A 269 -1.32 -3.97 -9.06
N VAL A 270 -1.11 -4.56 -10.24
CA VAL A 270 0.13 -4.30 -11.01
C VAL A 270 0.20 -2.88 -11.58
N ILE A 271 -0.93 -2.27 -11.97
CA ILE A 271 -0.95 -0.85 -12.40
C ILE A 271 -0.62 0.07 -11.23
N VAL A 272 -1.21 -0.18 -10.08
CA VAL A 272 -0.96 0.59 -8.85
C VAL A 272 0.50 0.45 -8.42
N LEU A 273 1.09 -0.74 -8.52
CA LEU A 273 2.52 -0.96 -8.25
C LEU A 273 3.42 -0.17 -9.20
N LEU A 274 3.09 -0.10 -10.49
CA LEU A 274 3.83 0.75 -11.43
C LEU A 274 3.77 2.21 -11.00
N GLY A 275 2.58 2.71 -10.64
CA GLY A 275 2.40 4.05 -10.10
C GLY A 275 3.21 4.26 -8.82
N GLN A 276 3.22 3.30 -7.91
CA GLN A 276 3.95 3.35 -6.65
C GLN A 276 5.47 3.42 -6.84
N ILE A 277 6.03 2.62 -7.73
CA ILE A 277 7.47 2.68 -8.03
C ILE A 277 7.84 3.99 -8.72
N THR A 278 7.03 4.43 -9.69
CA THR A 278 7.23 5.72 -10.36
C THR A 278 7.13 6.88 -9.37
N GLY A 279 6.12 6.88 -8.52
CA GLY A 279 5.93 7.90 -7.48
C GLY A 279 7.08 7.93 -6.46
N SER A 280 7.59 6.76 -6.05
CA SER A 280 8.78 6.66 -5.19
C SER A 280 9.99 7.31 -5.83
N MET A 281 10.24 7.03 -7.11
CA MET A 281 11.34 7.64 -7.86
C MET A 281 11.20 9.16 -7.96
N LEU A 282 9.97 9.69 -8.14
CA LEU A 282 9.72 11.12 -8.15
C LEU A 282 9.96 11.76 -6.78
N VAL A 283 9.45 11.16 -5.71
CA VAL A 283 9.68 11.63 -4.33
C VAL A 283 11.18 11.70 -4.05
N ASP A 284 11.94 10.66 -4.42
CA ASP A 284 13.37 10.59 -4.20
C ASP A 284 14.15 11.58 -5.09
N GLN A 285 13.78 11.70 -6.37
CA GLN A 285 14.44 12.62 -7.31
C GLN A 285 14.37 14.07 -6.85
N PHE A 286 13.18 14.50 -6.40
CA PHE A 286 12.92 15.88 -6.02
C PHE A 286 13.06 16.15 -4.52
N GLY A 287 13.18 15.12 -3.69
CA GLY A 287 13.22 15.24 -2.23
C GLY A 287 11.91 15.77 -1.64
N TRP A 288 10.75 15.41 -2.23
CA TRP A 288 9.46 15.87 -1.79
C TRP A 288 9.16 15.43 -0.34
N PHE A 289 8.41 16.24 0.37
CA PHE A 289 8.01 16.00 1.77
C PHE A 289 9.20 15.77 2.72
N ALA A 290 10.31 16.46 2.42
CA ALA A 290 11.58 16.34 3.15
C ALA A 290 12.18 14.91 3.13
N ALA A 291 11.88 14.12 2.10
CA ALA A 291 12.58 12.88 1.82
C ALA A 291 14.05 13.16 1.42
N LYS A 292 14.93 12.19 1.66
CA LYS A 292 16.33 12.31 1.19
C LYS A 292 16.35 12.27 -0.33
N ARG A 293 16.98 13.29 -0.93
CA ARG A 293 17.11 13.36 -2.38
C ARG A 293 18.07 12.30 -2.89
N ASN A 294 17.60 11.44 -3.78
CA ASN A 294 18.35 10.40 -4.45
C ASN A 294 18.05 10.47 -5.96
N PRO A 295 19.00 10.90 -6.80
CA PRO A 295 18.78 11.01 -8.24
C PRO A 295 18.44 9.67 -8.88
N ILE A 296 17.57 9.72 -9.89
CA ILE A 296 17.18 8.55 -10.68
C ILE A 296 18.41 8.04 -11.46
N VAL A 297 18.61 6.73 -11.44
CA VAL A 297 19.66 6.04 -12.20
C VAL A 297 19.09 5.28 -13.39
N PRO A 298 19.82 5.10 -14.50
CA PRO A 298 19.31 4.44 -15.73
C PRO A 298 18.72 3.04 -15.49
N LEU A 299 19.28 2.29 -14.53
CA LEU A 299 18.81 0.96 -14.19
C LEU A 299 17.39 0.97 -13.60
N GLN A 300 16.99 2.05 -12.91
CA GLN A 300 15.61 2.22 -12.42
C GLN A 300 14.63 2.43 -13.58
N VAL A 301 15.04 3.18 -14.59
CA VAL A 301 14.23 3.40 -15.81
C VAL A 301 14.04 2.07 -16.55
N LEU A 302 15.08 1.24 -16.68
CA LEU A 302 14.98 -0.10 -17.23
C LEU A 302 14.00 -0.95 -16.42
N GLY A 303 14.03 -0.86 -15.09
CA GLY A 303 13.06 -1.53 -14.21
C GLY A 303 11.61 -1.15 -14.54
N ILE A 304 11.32 0.15 -14.71
CA ILE A 304 9.98 0.61 -15.12
C ILE A 304 9.58 0.07 -16.49
N ILE A 305 10.48 0.07 -17.47
CA ILE A 305 10.20 -0.48 -18.81
C ILE A 305 9.81 -1.95 -18.71
N LEU A 306 10.53 -2.75 -17.94
CA LEU A 306 10.20 -4.16 -17.72
C LEU A 306 8.84 -4.35 -17.02
N MET A 307 8.52 -3.49 -16.05
CA MET A 307 7.20 -3.50 -15.42
C MET A 307 6.10 -3.21 -16.45
N VAL A 308 6.27 -2.20 -17.29
CA VAL A 308 5.28 -1.87 -18.33
C VAL A 308 5.06 -3.04 -19.29
N ILE A 309 6.14 -3.69 -19.74
CA ILE A 309 6.05 -4.88 -20.62
C ILE A 309 5.28 -6.00 -19.89
N GLY A 310 5.63 -6.29 -18.62
CA GLY A 310 4.96 -7.31 -17.83
C GLY A 310 3.46 -7.01 -17.62
N ILE A 311 3.10 -5.76 -17.38
CA ILE A 311 1.71 -5.32 -17.23
C ILE A 311 0.93 -5.49 -18.52
N VAL A 312 1.52 -5.17 -19.67
CA VAL A 312 0.91 -5.37 -20.99
C VAL A 312 0.63 -6.86 -21.22
N LEU A 313 1.57 -7.75 -20.88
CA LEU A 313 1.36 -9.21 -20.99
C LEU A 313 0.23 -9.70 -20.08
N ILE A 314 0.17 -9.23 -18.82
CA ILE A 314 -0.91 -9.61 -17.89
C ILE A 314 -2.28 -9.13 -18.38
N LYS A 315 -2.32 -7.97 -19.07
CA LYS A 315 -3.58 -7.39 -19.57
C LYS A 315 -4.11 -8.06 -20.82
N LEU A 316 -3.22 -8.42 -21.76
CA LEU A 316 -3.62 -8.89 -23.09
C LEU A 316 -4.00 -10.36 -23.11
N PHE A 317 -3.53 -11.11 -22.15
CA PHE A 317 -3.69 -12.56 -22.05
C PHE A 317 -4.21 -12.99 -20.67
#